data_d43458d15a3ac0657714c31c74095eec
#
_entry.id   d43458d15a3ac0657714c31c74095eec
#
_cell.length_a   1.000
_cell.length_b   1.000
_cell.length_c   1.000
_cell.angle_alpha   90.00
_cell.angle_beta   90.00
_cell.angle_gamma   90.00
#
_symmetry.space_group_name_H-M   'P 1'
#
loop_
_entity.id
_entity.type
_entity.pdbx_description
1 polymer ?
#
loop_
_entity_poly.entity_id
_entity_poly.type
_entity_poly.pdbx_seq_one_letter_code
_entity_poly.pdbx_strand_id
1 'polypeptide(L)'
;MAKFKELNGIKVKQVGGGYFFFKRLGDFLTAFIALLLIGWFLIIMGIIVAIGSKGAPIYCDKRIGKGGKEISVLKFRSMYKDANEHPEKYLNEEQMKQFQEERKVDNDPRITKVGRFIRKTSIDELPQLLNIFIGNMSLVGPRPITKWELEKHFTEEQKQIFLSAKPGLTGHWQVSGRSNVEFDNGERQQLELEYFAIRGLGTDIKILFKTVPAVLKHKGAK
;
A
#
# COMPACT_ATOMS: atom_id res chain seq x y z
N MET A 1 -28.33 -13.30 -7.95
CA MET A 1 -27.46 -12.71 -9.01
C MET A 1 -26.70 -11.52 -8.44
N ALA A 2 -25.41 -11.36 -8.74
CA ALA A 2 -24.64 -10.18 -8.35
C ALA A 2 -25.16 -8.96 -9.14
N LYS A 3 -25.46 -7.87 -8.42
CA LYS A 3 -25.87 -6.61 -9.05
C LYS A 3 -24.63 -5.82 -9.42
N PHE A 4 -24.59 -5.28 -10.62
CA PHE A 4 -23.52 -4.40 -11.12
C PHE A 4 -24.11 -3.02 -11.44
N LYS A 5 -23.31 -2.00 -11.23
CA LYS A 5 -23.54 -0.64 -11.73
C LYS A 5 -22.41 -0.33 -12.69
N GLU A 6 -22.75 0.16 -13.84
CA GLU A 6 -21.76 0.70 -14.77
C GLU A 6 -21.55 2.18 -14.47
N LEU A 7 -20.31 2.57 -14.28
CA LEU A 7 -19.88 3.95 -14.08
C LEU A 7 -18.87 4.25 -15.17
N ASN A 8 -19.32 4.97 -16.20
CA ASN A 8 -18.50 5.41 -17.33
C ASN A 8 -17.68 4.26 -17.99
N GLY A 9 -18.36 3.16 -18.33
CA GLY A 9 -17.75 1.99 -18.95
C GLY A 9 -17.06 1.01 -17.97
N ILE A 10 -16.96 1.36 -16.68
CA ILE A 10 -16.35 0.51 -15.67
C ILE A 10 -17.46 -0.23 -14.91
N LYS A 11 -17.41 -1.56 -14.92
CA LYS A 11 -18.33 -2.40 -14.15
C LYS A 11 -17.94 -2.40 -12.68
N VAL A 12 -18.85 -1.93 -11.83
CA VAL A 12 -18.66 -1.91 -10.37
C VAL A 12 -19.68 -2.84 -9.72
N LYS A 13 -19.20 -3.89 -9.06
CA LYS A 13 -20.06 -4.81 -8.32
C LYS A 13 -20.67 -4.10 -7.11
N GLN A 14 -21.99 -4.14 -7.02
CA GLN A 14 -22.71 -3.63 -5.86
C GLN A 14 -22.62 -4.63 -4.71
N VAL A 15 -22.14 -4.18 -3.58
CA VAL A 15 -22.02 -4.96 -2.34
C VAL A 15 -22.89 -4.33 -1.26
N GLY A 16 -23.63 -5.15 -0.54
CA GLY A 16 -24.53 -4.67 0.53
C GLY A 16 -23.81 -4.37 1.85
N GLY A 17 -24.54 -3.82 2.81
CA GLY A 17 -24.02 -3.49 4.15
C GLY A 17 -23.40 -4.69 4.87
N GLY A 18 -23.94 -5.89 4.68
CA GLY A 18 -23.37 -7.13 5.23
C GLY A 18 -21.92 -7.38 4.80
N TYR A 19 -21.60 -7.13 3.53
CA TYR A 19 -20.20 -7.21 3.07
C TYR A 19 -19.28 -6.27 3.87
N PHE A 20 -19.66 -5.02 4.02
CA PHE A 20 -18.83 -4.04 4.73
C PHE A 20 -18.69 -4.36 6.21
N PHE A 21 -19.76 -4.87 6.84
CA PHE A 21 -19.74 -5.31 8.24
C PHE A 21 -18.78 -6.48 8.44
N PHE A 22 -18.96 -7.58 7.70
CA PHE A 22 -18.11 -8.78 7.85
C PHE A 22 -16.64 -8.49 7.42
N LYS A 23 -16.46 -7.68 6.39
CA LYS A 23 -15.12 -7.23 6.00
C LYS A 23 -14.44 -6.46 7.14
N ARG A 24 -15.13 -5.48 7.74
CA ARG A 24 -14.57 -4.70 8.85
C ARG A 24 -14.29 -5.57 10.08
N LEU A 25 -15.17 -6.48 10.41
CA LEU A 25 -14.99 -7.42 11.50
C LEU A 25 -13.76 -8.32 11.25
N GLY A 26 -13.64 -8.88 10.05
CA GLY A 26 -12.49 -9.69 9.65
C GLY A 26 -11.19 -8.90 9.67
N ASP A 27 -11.17 -7.68 9.12
CA ASP A 27 -10.02 -6.78 9.15
C ASP A 27 -9.57 -6.52 10.60
N PHE A 28 -10.52 -6.17 11.47
CA PHE A 28 -10.24 -5.86 12.87
C PHE A 28 -9.68 -7.07 13.63
N LEU A 29 -10.36 -8.22 13.55
CA LEU A 29 -9.95 -9.43 14.27
C LEU A 29 -8.57 -9.91 13.78
N THR A 30 -8.35 -9.93 12.46
CA THR A 30 -7.06 -10.36 11.90
C THR A 30 -5.94 -9.42 12.32
N ALA A 31 -6.16 -8.11 12.25
CA ALA A 31 -5.15 -7.12 12.66
C ALA A 31 -4.87 -7.22 14.17
N PHE A 32 -5.90 -7.39 15.00
CA PHE A 32 -5.76 -7.56 16.45
C PHE A 32 -4.93 -8.80 16.80
N ILE A 33 -5.31 -9.97 16.24
CA ILE A 33 -4.58 -11.23 16.47
C ILE A 33 -3.13 -11.10 15.97
N ALA A 34 -2.93 -10.56 14.77
CA ALA A 34 -1.59 -10.36 14.23
C ALA A 34 -0.73 -9.46 15.14
N LEU A 35 -1.27 -8.33 15.63
CA LEU A 35 -0.57 -7.44 16.55
C LEU A 35 -0.22 -8.12 17.88
N LEU A 36 -1.09 -8.97 18.42
CA LEU A 36 -0.78 -9.76 19.62
C LEU A 36 0.36 -10.75 19.36
N LEU A 37 0.36 -11.43 18.22
CA LEU A 37 1.34 -12.46 17.91
C LEU A 37 2.71 -11.87 17.56
N ILE A 38 2.76 -10.78 16.79
CA ILE A 38 4.02 -10.22 16.28
C ILE A 38 4.38 -8.86 16.90
N GLY A 39 3.62 -8.34 17.86
CA GLY A 39 3.86 -7.01 18.46
C GLY A 39 5.25 -6.90 19.08
N TRP A 40 5.73 -7.93 19.77
CA TRP A 40 7.09 -8.00 20.31
C TRP A 40 8.16 -7.90 19.21
N PHE A 41 7.93 -8.58 18.06
CA PHE A 41 8.82 -8.50 16.90
C PHE A 41 8.84 -7.08 16.31
N LEU A 42 7.67 -6.40 16.21
CA LEU A 42 7.60 -5.03 15.75
C LEU A 42 8.39 -4.05 16.64
N ILE A 43 8.39 -4.28 17.95
CA ILE A 43 9.18 -3.48 18.91
C ILE A 43 10.68 -3.66 18.64
N ILE A 44 11.14 -4.91 18.53
CA ILE A 44 12.55 -5.22 18.24
C ILE A 44 12.97 -4.60 16.89
N MET A 45 12.17 -4.79 15.86
CA MET A 45 12.44 -4.20 14.54
C MET A 45 12.45 -2.68 14.59
N GLY A 46 11.58 -2.08 15.40
CA GLY A 46 11.56 -0.64 15.64
C GLY A 46 12.89 -0.13 16.22
N ILE A 47 13.45 -0.83 17.21
CA ILE A 47 14.75 -0.49 17.78
C ILE A 47 15.87 -0.59 16.74
N ILE A 48 15.91 -1.69 15.98
CA ILE A 48 16.91 -1.91 14.92
C ILE A 48 16.83 -0.80 13.86
N VAL A 49 15.62 -0.45 13.43
CA VAL A 49 15.36 0.61 12.46
C VAL A 49 15.78 1.98 13.01
N ALA A 50 15.45 2.30 14.26
CA ALA A 50 15.82 3.57 14.89
C ALA A 50 17.33 3.78 14.92
N ILE A 51 18.08 2.74 15.29
CA ILE A 51 19.55 2.75 15.27
C ILE A 51 20.08 2.93 13.84
N GLY A 52 19.56 2.14 12.89
CA GLY A 52 20.06 2.14 11.52
C GLY A 52 19.73 3.42 10.74
N SER A 53 18.58 4.04 10.98
CA SER A 53 18.12 5.26 10.29
C SER A 53 18.53 6.55 11.00
N LYS A 54 19.05 6.44 12.24
CA LYS A 54 19.36 7.57 13.15
C LYS A 54 18.14 8.48 13.39
N GLY A 55 16.94 7.88 13.48
CA GLY A 55 15.69 8.61 13.64
C GLY A 55 14.54 7.79 14.19
N ALA A 56 13.33 8.37 14.24
CA ALA A 56 12.13 7.66 14.66
C ALA A 56 11.90 6.40 13.80
N PRO A 57 11.58 5.24 14.42
CA PRO A 57 11.45 3.98 13.70
C PRO A 57 10.25 3.96 12.74
N ILE A 58 9.20 4.70 13.05
CA ILE A 58 7.98 4.78 12.23
C ILE A 58 8.03 6.03 11.35
N TYR A 59 7.74 5.82 10.10
CA TYR A 59 7.50 6.86 9.11
C TYR A 59 6.02 6.91 8.76
N CYS A 60 5.44 8.09 8.81
CA CYS A 60 4.04 8.34 8.46
C CYS A 60 3.98 8.80 7.00
N ASP A 61 3.58 7.91 6.11
CA ASP A 61 3.46 8.18 4.69
C ASP A 61 2.06 8.73 4.39
N LYS A 62 1.98 9.98 3.93
CA LYS A 62 0.70 10.62 3.61
C LYS A 62 0.11 10.05 2.33
N ARG A 63 -1.06 9.48 2.43
CA ARG A 63 -1.77 8.82 1.34
C ARG A 63 -3.24 9.22 1.33
N ILE A 64 -3.93 8.95 0.21
CA ILE A 64 -5.35 9.20 0.08
C ILE A 64 -6.12 7.94 0.47
N GLY A 65 -7.04 8.09 1.40
CA GLY A 65 -7.94 7.05 1.87
C GLY A 65 -9.34 7.16 1.26
N LYS A 66 -10.27 6.38 1.80
CA LYS A 66 -11.66 6.35 1.37
C LYS A 66 -12.30 7.75 1.44
N GLY A 67 -13.01 8.14 0.38
CA GLY A 67 -13.68 9.41 0.26
C GLY A 67 -12.75 10.60 0.06
N GLY A 68 -11.50 10.37 -0.37
CA GLY A 68 -10.52 11.42 -0.63
C GLY A 68 -9.84 12.00 0.63
N LYS A 69 -10.09 11.41 1.81
CA LYS A 69 -9.47 11.87 3.06
C LYS A 69 -8.00 11.49 3.11
N GLU A 70 -7.13 12.41 3.51
CA GLU A 70 -5.73 12.10 3.78
C GLU A 70 -5.61 11.18 5.00
N ILE A 71 -4.80 10.14 4.89
CA ILE A 71 -4.47 9.21 5.97
C ILE A 71 -2.95 9.08 6.09
N SER A 72 -2.48 8.83 7.31
CA SER A 72 -1.08 8.49 7.58
C SER A 72 -0.91 6.98 7.54
N VAL A 73 -0.29 6.47 6.50
CA VAL A 73 0.07 5.05 6.38
C VAL A 73 1.36 4.80 7.13
N LEU A 74 1.30 3.97 8.16
CA LEU A 74 2.43 3.67 9.04
C LEU A 74 3.38 2.66 8.40
N LYS A 75 4.66 3.00 8.34
CA LYS A 75 5.73 2.11 7.84
C LYS A 75 6.95 2.20 8.74
N PHE A 76 7.76 1.15 8.77
CA PHE A 76 9.11 1.33 9.29
C PHE A 76 9.93 2.23 8.38
N ARG A 77 10.74 3.08 9.01
CA ARG A 77 11.64 3.98 8.28
C ARG A 77 12.75 3.18 7.59
N SER A 78 12.77 3.22 6.29
CA SER A 78 13.77 2.52 5.47
C SER A 78 14.92 3.42 4.99
N MET A 79 14.77 4.74 5.09
CA MET A 79 15.74 5.75 4.69
C MET A 79 16.35 6.46 5.89
N TYR A 80 17.47 7.16 5.71
CA TYR A 80 18.03 8.05 6.72
C TYR A 80 17.03 9.15 7.09
N LYS A 81 17.13 9.65 8.34
CA LYS A 81 16.15 10.59 8.92
C LYS A 81 15.92 11.83 8.05
N ASP A 82 16.99 12.40 7.49
CA ASP A 82 16.99 13.65 6.72
C ASP A 82 16.94 13.44 5.20
N ALA A 83 16.83 12.21 4.74
CA ALA A 83 16.95 11.84 3.33
C ALA A 83 15.86 12.45 2.42
N ASN A 84 14.67 12.75 2.95
CA ASN A 84 13.61 13.39 2.20
C ASN A 84 13.73 14.92 2.22
N GLU A 85 14.27 15.49 3.29
CA GLU A 85 14.45 16.93 3.47
C GLU A 85 15.69 17.42 2.71
N HIS A 86 16.71 16.55 2.64
CA HIS A 86 18.02 16.84 2.04
C HIS A 86 18.43 15.75 1.04
N PRO A 87 17.66 15.51 -0.04
CA PRO A 87 18.03 14.51 -1.04
C PRO A 87 19.35 14.80 -1.71
N GLU A 88 19.75 16.08 -1.83
CA GLU A 88 21.02 16.55 -2.41
C GLU A 88 22.26 16.05 -1.65
N LYS A 89 22.12 15.63 -0.38
CA LYS A 89 23.22 15.03 0.38
C LYS A 89 23.55 13.60 -0.04
N TYR A 90 22.64 12.95 -0.73
CA TYR A 90 22.67 11.51 -1.00
C TYR A 90 22.68 11.20 -2.50
N LEU A 91 21.93 12.00 -3.30
CA LEU A 91 21.72 11.77 -4.71
C LEU A 91 22.76 12.54 -5.56
N ASN A 92 23.26 11.89 -6.59
CA ASN A 92 24.02 12.57 -7.63
C ASN A 92 23.07 13.31 -8.60
N GLU A 93 23.63 14.05 -9.58
CA GLU A 93 22.83 14.87 -10.51
C GLU A 93 21.85 14.03 -11.35
N GLU A 94 22.25 12.86 -11.81
CA GLU A 94 21.42 11.95 -12.60
C GLU A 94 20.26 11.38 -11.74
N GLN A 95 20.58 10.91 -10.54
CA GLN A 95 19.59 10.43 -9.58
C GLN A 95 18.63 11.54 -9.13
N MET A 96 19.11 12.79 -9.06
CA MET A 96 18.25 13.93 -8.72
C MET A 96 17.25 14.22 -9.82
N LYS A 97 17.63 14.12 -11.10
CA LYS A 97 16.71 14.25 -12.24
C LYS A 97 15.64 13.15 -12.18
N GLN A 98 16.07 11.88 -12.03
CA GLN A 98 15.14 10.76 -11.90
C GLN A 98 14.17 10.96 -10.73
N PHE A 99 14.65 11.44 -9.58
CA PHE A 99 13.80 11.72 -8.42
C PHE A 99 12.79 12.84 -8.68
N GLN A 100 13.14 13.87 -9.43
CA GLN A 100 12.23 14.96 -9.78
C GLN A 100 11.11 14.49 -10.72
N GLU A 101 11.42 13.61 -11.68
CA GLU A 101 10.48 13.11 -12.68
C GLU A 101 9.55 12.00 -12.13
N GLU A 102 10.12 11.01 -11.45
CA GLU A 102 9.42 9.79 -11.07
C GLU A 102 9.15 9.65 -9.57
N ARG A 103 9.75 10.52 -8.75
CA ARG A 103 9.75 10.40 -7.27
C ARG A 103 10.34 9.08 -6.76
N LYS A 104 11.10 8.39 -7.61
CA LYS A 104 11.83 7.15 -7.32
C LYS A 104 13.25 7.29 -7.84
N VAL A 105 14.14 6.49 -7.28
CA VAL A 105 15.54 6.42 -7.71
C VAL A 105 15.98 4.97 -7.67
N ASP A 106 16.57 4.50 -8.74
CA ASP A 106 17.15 3.16 -8.79
C ASP A 106 18.41 3.09 -7.91
N ASN A 107 18.56 1.99 -7.16
CA ASN A 107 19.64 1.82 -6.18
C ASN A 107 19.80 3.01 -5.23
N ASP A 108 18.71 3.53 -4.75
CA ASP A 108 18.60 4.74 -3.95
C ASP A 108 19.57 4.73 -2.73
N PRO A 109 20.59 5.59 -2.69
CA PRO A 109 21.58 5.64 -1.62
C PRO A 109 21.00 6.15 -0.30
N ARG A 110 19.82 6.76 -0.30
CA ARG A 110 19.10 7.21 0.89
C ARG A 110 18.59 6.04 1.74
N ILE A 111 18.48 4.84 1.15
CA ILE A 111 17.99 3.64 1.82
C ILE A 111 19.12 3.04 2.67
N THR A 112 18.87 2.86 3.96
CA THR A 112 19.83 2.23 4.89
C THR A 112 20.01 0.74 4.57
N LYS A 113 21.07 0.10 5.12
CA LYS A 113 21.27 -1.35 4.99
C LYS A 113 20.07 -2.13 5.58
N VAL A 114 19.59 -1.73 6.74
CA VAL A 114 18.38 -2.29 7.37
C VAL A 114 17.16 -2.00 6.51
N GLY A 115 17.07 -0.78 5.97
CA GLY A 115 15.99 -0.36 5.07
C GLY A 115 15.86 -1.24 3.83
N ARG A 116 16.97 -1.61 3.19
CA ARG A 116 16.96 -2.56 2.06
C ARG A 116 16.41 -3.94 2.45
N PHE A 117 16.83 -4.44 3.61
CA PHE A 117 16.33 -5.72 4.10
C PHE A 117 14.82 -5.70 4.37
N ILE A 118 14.32 -4.69 5.13
CA ILE A 118 12.89 -4.63 5.47
C ILE A 118 11.99 -4.38 4.25
N ARG A 119 12.46 -3.61 3.24
CA ARG A 119 11.75 -3.45 1.97
C ARG A 119 11.68 -4.76 1.19
N LYS A 120 12.81 -5.44 1.02
CA LYS A 120 12.88 -6.73 0.31
C LYS A 120 11.96 -7.79 0.93
N THR A 121 11.78 -7.77 2.24
CA THR A 121 10.94 -8.70 2.99
C THR A 121 9.53 -8.20 3.26
N SER A 122 9.20 -6.96 2.83
CA SER A 122 7.94 -6.25 3.15
C SER A 122 7.66 -6.10 4.65
N ILE A 123 8.68 -6.25 5.50
CA ILE A 123 8.57 -6.01 6.95
C ILE A 123 8.27 -4.54 7.22
N ASP A 124 8.74 -3.64 6.37
CA ASP A 124 8.48 -2.20 6.47
C ASP A 124 6.97 -1.85 6.45
N GLU A 125 6.13 -2.69 5.87
CA GLU A 125 4.69 -2.48 5.79
C GLU A 125 3.89 -3.07 6.97
N LEU A 126 4.52 -3.88 7.85
CA LEU A 126 3.83 -4.49 9.00
C LEU A 126 3.20 -3.48 9.99
N PRO A 127 3.75 -2.28 10.24
CA PRO A 127 3.07 -1.27 11.06
C PRO A 127 1.69 -0.84 10.53
N GLN A 128 1.37 -1.08 9.24
CA GLN A 128 0.05 -0.84 8.69
C GLN A 128 -1.05 -1.69 9.34
N LEU A 129 -0.70 -2.76 10.06
CA LEU A 129 -1.67 -3.50 10.90
C LEU A 129 -2.36 -2.58 11.92
N LEU A 130 -1.67 -1.56 12.42
CA LEU A 130 -2.29 -0.53 13.27
C LEU A 130 -3.30 0.31 12.48
N ASN A 131 -3.00 0.66 11.22
CA ASN A 131 -3.94 1.36 10.35
C ASN A 131 -5.21 0.55 10.09
N ILE A 132 -5.08 -0.78 9.94
CA ILE A 132 -6.21 -1.69 9.76
C ILE A 132 -7.01 -1.81 11.06
N PHE A 133 -6.32 -1.96 12.19
CA PHE A 133 -6.93 -2.07 13.52
C PHE A 133 -7.80 -0.85 13.84
N ILE A 134 -7.28 0.37 13.65
CA ILE A 134 -8.03 1.61 13.87
C ILE A 134 -9.07 1.89 12.76
N GLY A 135 -8.93 1.29 11.59
CA GLY A 135 -9.93 1.23 10.53
C GLY A 135 -9.84 2.28 9.44
N ASN A 136 -8.71 2.96 9.27
CA ASN A 136 -8.49 3.81 8.10
C ASN A 136 -7.92 3.04 6.89
N MET A 137 -7.44 1.79 7.09
CA MET A 137 -7.10 0.82 6.05
C MET A 137 -7.87 -0.49 6.22
N SER A 138 -7.73 -1.38 5.26
CA SER A 138 -8.27 -2.75 5.20
C SER A 138 -7.14 -3.73 4.89
N LEU A 139 -7.32 -5.02 5.19
CA LEU A 139 -6.40 -6.05 4.73
C LEU A 139 -6.34 -6.08 3.20
N VAL A 140 -7.51 -6.09 2.56
CA VAL A 140 -7.64 -6.14 1.10
C VAL A 140 -8.32 -4.89 0.57
N GLY A 141 -7.71 -4.24 -0.40
CA GLY A 141 -8.24 -3.04 -1.04
C GLY A 141 -7.32 -2.52 -2.13
N PRO A 142 -7.66 -1.40 -2.78
CA PRO A 142 -6.75 -0.73 -3.68
C PRO A 142 -5.50 -0.25 -2.93
N ARG A 143 -4.36 -0.17 -3.62
CA ARG A 143 -3.10 0.28 -2.99
C ARG A 143 -3.23 1.74 -2.52
N PRO A 144 -2.74 2.09 -1.32
CA PRO A 144 -2.69 3.49 -0.90
C PRO A 144 -1.74 4.29 -1.80
N ILE A 145 -2.27 5.33 -2.45
CA ILE A 145 -1.52 6.20 -3.37
C ILE A 145 -1.44 7.63 -2.83
N THR A 146 -0.47 8.38 -3.33
CA THR A 146 -0.32 9.81 -3.01
C THR A 146 -1.37 10.64 -3.74
N LYS A 147 -1.60 11.88 -3.29
CA LYS A 147 -2.46 12.82 -4.00
C LYS A 147 -1.94 13.07 -5.41
N TRP A 148 -0.63 13.20 -5.56
CA TRP A 148 0.01 13.39 -6.86
C TRP A 148 -0.24 12.22 -7.82
N GLU A 149 -0.08 10.96 -7.36
CA GLU A 149 -0.39 9.76 -8.18
C GLU A 149 -1.86 9.72 -8.59
N LEU A 150 -2.78 10.06 -7.67
CA LEU A 150 -4.21 10.10 -7.94
C LEU A 150 -4.56 11.14 -9.01
N GLU A 151 -4.00 12.34 -8.91
CA GLU A 151 -4.29 13.44 -9.85
C GLU A 151 -3.66 13.19 -11.22
N LYS A 152 -2.45 12.62 -11.26
CA LYS A 152 -1.70 12.41 -12.51
C LYS A 152 -2.26 11.24 -13.33
N HIS A 153 -2.74 10.16 -12.68
CA HIS A 153 -2.96 8.90 -13.37
C HIS A 153 -4.43 8.45 -13.43
N PHE A 154 -5.35 9.10 -12.72
CA PHE A 154 -6.75 8.70 -12.68
C PHE A 154 -7.65 9.81 -13.22
N THR A 155 -8.64 9.43 -14.08
CA THR A 155 -9.72 10.35 -14.47
C THR A 155 -10.66 10.59 -13.29
N GLU A 156 -11.50 11.62 -13.35
CA GLU A 156 -12.45 11.95 -12.27
C GLU A 156 -13.41 10.78 -11.96
N GLU A 157 -13.84 10.05 -12.99
CA GLU A 157 -14.70 8.88 -12.85
C GLU A 157 -13.96 7.73 -12.15
N GLN A 158 -12.72 7.48 -12.56
CA GLN A 158 -11.87 6.46 -11.93
C GLN A 158 -11.57 6.80 -10.48
N LYS A 159 -11.33 8.09 -10.16
CA LYS A 159 -11.15 8.58 -8.77
C LYS A 159 -12.36 8.26 -7.92
N GLN A 160 -13.59 8.52 -8.39
CA GLN A 160 -14.82 8.22 -7.67
C GLN A 160 -14.91 6.74 -7.30
N ILE A 161 -14.58 5.84 -8.24
CA ILE A 161 -14.59 4.39 -8.01
C ILE A 161 -13.49 4.02 -7.02
N PHE A 162 -12.25 4.44 -7.28
CA PHE A 162 -11.08 4.13 -6.47
C PHE A 162 -11.25 4.56 -5.01
N LEU A 163 -11.75 5.78 -4.79
CA LEU A 163 -11.96 6.35 -3.47
C LEU A 163 -13.21 5.79 -2.74
N SER A 164 -14.01 4.94 -3.39
CA SER A 164 -15.16 4.30 -2.75
C SER A 164 -14.79 3.22 -1.73
N ALA A 165 -13.54 2.72 -1.74
CA ALA A 165 -13.04 1.73 -0.81
C ALA A 165 -11.93 2.28 0.10
N LYS A 166 -11.68 1.60 1.23
CA LYS A 166 -10.48 1.83 2.03
C LYS A 166 -9.26 1.26 1.32
N PRO A 167 -8.09 1.90 1.37
CA PRO A 167 -6.87 1.31 0.85
C PRO A 167 -6.51 0.02 1.61
N GLY A 168 -5.91 -0.93 0.88
CA GLY A 168 -5.52 -2.23 1.40
C GLY A 168 -4.04 -2.34 1.69
N LEU A 169 -3.69 -3.21 2.65
CA LEU A 169 -2.33 -3.71 2.85
C LEU A 169 -1.92 -4.57 1.66
N THR A 170 -2.84 -5.36 1.15
CA THR A 170 -2.72 -6.09 -0.12
C THR A 170 -3.92 -5.82 -1.02
N GLY A 171 -3.82 -6.15 -2.30
CA GLY A 171 -4.88 -5.92 -3.26
C GLY A 171 -4.76 -6.77 -4.52
N HIS A 172 -5.77 -6.63 -5.38
CA HIS A 172 -5.84 -7.40 -6.62
C HIS A 172 -4.60 -7.18 -7.51
N TRP A 173 -4.17 -5.95 -7.69
CA TRP A 173 -2.96 -5.61 -8.45
C TRP A 173 -1.72 -6.34 -7.92
N GLN A 174 -1.48 -6.33 -6.60
CA GLN A 174 -0.28 -6.91 -5.99
C GLN A 174 -0.18 -8.42 -6.21
N VAL A 175 -1.31 -9.13 -6.30
CA VAL A 175 -1.34 -10.60 -6.43
C VAL A 175 -1.56 -11.09 -7.85
N SER A 176 -1.84 -10.21 -8.81
CA SER A 176 -2.09 -10.58 -10.22
C SER A 176 -0.81 -10.92 -11.01
N GLY A 177 0.34 -10.95 -10.34
CA GLY A 177 1.63 -11.34 -10.96
C GLY A 177 2.25 -10.27 -11.87
N ARG A 178 1.66 -9.07 -11.92
CA ARG A 178 2.08 -7.94 -12.75
C ARG A 178 2.77 -6.85 -11.94
N SER A 179 3.59 -7.24 -10.97
CA SER A 179 4.32 -6.32 -10.08
C SER A 179 5.28 -5.36 -10.80
N ASN A 180 5.55 -5.60 -12.09
CA ASN A 180 6.38 -4.74 -12.93
C ASN A 180 5.55 -3.76 -13.78
N VAL A 181 4.22 -3.71 -13.58
CA VAL A 181 3.35 -2.79 -14.32
C VAL A 181 3.39 -1.42 -13.68
N GLU A 182 3.71 -0.43 -14.47
CA GLU A 182 3.80 0.97 -14.06
C GLU A 182 2.49 1.72 -14.35
N PHE A 183 2.36 2.94 -13.82
CA PHE A 183 1.19 3.78 -14.09
C PHE A 183 1.15 4.33 -15.52
N ASP A 184 2.31 4.48 -16.17
CA ASP A 184 2.45 5.27 -17.38
C ASP A 184 1.69 4.72 -18.59
N ASN A 185 1.46 3.40 -18.64
CA ASN A 185 0.67 2.75 -19.71
C ASN A 185 -0.80 2.48 -19.34
N GLY A 186 -1.27 2.92 -18.17
CA GLY A 186 -2.64 2.74 -17.71
C GLY A 186 -2.99 1.33 -17.18
N GLU A 187 -2.09 0.37 -17.32
CA GLU A 187 -2.37 -1.02 -16.91
C GLU A 187 -2.54 -1.17 -15.40
N ARG A 188 -1.77 -0.42 -14.62
CA ARG A 188 -1.88 -0.47 -13.17
C ARG A 188 -3.22 0.08 -12.68
N GLN A 189 -3.67 1.21 -13.24
CA GLN A 189 -4.99 1.78 -12.93
C GLN A 189 -6.09 0.79 -13.26
N GLN A 190 -6.01 0.11 -14.42
CA GLN A 190 -6.98 -0.88 -14.82
C GLN A 190 -7.04 -2.04 -13.80
N LEU A 191 -5.90 -2.59 -13.37
CA LEU A 191 -5.84 -3.66 -12.37
C LEU A 191 -6.41 -3.23 -11.00
N GLU A 192 -6.16 -1.99 -10.59
CA GLU A 192 -6.76 -1.45 -9.36
C GLU A 192 -8.27 -1.33 -9.48
N LEU A 193 -8.79 -0.94 -10.64
CA LEU A 193 -10.22 -0.80 -10.90
C LEU A 193 -10.93 -2.15 -11.10
N GLU A 194 -10.26 -3.16 -11.65
CA GLU A 194 -10.77 -4.53 -11.76
C GLU A 194 -11.20 -5.12 -10.41
N TYR A 195 -10.52 -4.75 -9.32
CA TYR A 195 -10.94 -5.14 -7.98
C TYR A 195 -12.40 -4.79 -7.70
N PHE A 196 -12.86 -3.62 -8.15
CA PHE A 196 -14.23 -3.16 -7.90
C PHE A 196 -15.29 -3.97 -8.68
N ALA A 197 -14.90 -4.59 -9.80
CA ALA A 197 -15.78 -5.51 -10.55
C ALA A 197 -15.93 -6.87 -9.86
N ILE A 198 -14.91 -7.32 -9.15
CA ILE A 198 -14.89 -8.67 -8.56
C ILE A 198 -15.04 -8.70 -7.04
N ARG A 199 -15.01 -7.53 -6.36
CA ARG A 199 -15.00 -7.42 -4.89
C ARG A 199 -16.07 -8.26 -4.20
N GLY A 200 -15.72 -8.81 -3.05
CA GLY A 200 -16.59 -9.64 -2.21
C GLY A 200 -15.76 -10.46 -1.24
N LEU A 201 -16.35 -10.99 -0.15
CA LEU A 201 -15.61 -11.73 0.88
C LEU A 201 -14.79 -12.88 0.29
N GLY A 202 -15.37 -13.67 -0.62
CA GLY A 202 -14.65 -14.77 -1.27
C GLY A 202 -13.45 -14.30 -2.12
N THR A 203 -13.57 -13.15 -2.79
CA THR A 203 -12.47 -12.55 -3.53
C THR A 203 -11.38 -12.04 -2.58
N ASP A 204 -11.77 -11.37 -1.50
CA ASP A 204 -10.83 -10.85 -0.51
C ASP A 204 -10.03 -11.99 0.13
N ILE A 205 -10.68 -13.10 0.49
CA ILE A 205 -10.02 -14.31 0.99
C ILE A 205 -9.04 -14.89 -0.05
N LYS A 206 -9.44 -14.99 -1.32
CA LYS A 206 -8.54 -15.47 -2.39
C LYS A 206 -7.31 -14.57 -2.56
N ILE A 207 -7.48 -13.25 -2.46
CA ILE A 207 -6.37 -12.29 -2.53
C ILE A 207 -5.41 -12.52 -1.35
N LEU A 208 -5.91 -12.69 -0.12
CA LEU A 208 -5.07 -12.97 1.05
C LEU A 208 -4.23 -14.23 0.86
N PHE A 209 -4.83 -15.33 0.39
CA PHE A 209 -4.08 -16.55 0.10
C PHE A 209 -3.03 -16.37 -0.99
N LYS A 210 -3.31 -15.59 -2.03
CA LYS A 210 -2.34 -15.29 -3.09
C LYS A 210 -1.23 -14.34 -2.64
N THR A 211 -1.46 -13.54 -1.60
CA THR A 211 -0.47 -12.60 -1.07
C THR A 211 0.72 -13.33 -0.45
N VAL A 212 0.48 -14.44 0.26
CA VAL A 212 1.55 -15.22 0.92
C VAL A 212 2.65 -15.63 -0.07
N PRO A 213 2.36 -16.36 -1.17
CA PRO A 213 3.39 -16.71 -2.14
C PRO A 213 3.96 -15.49 -2.90
N ALA A 214 3.20 -14.41 -3.07
CA ALA A 214 3.68 -13.19 -3.72
C ALA A 214 4.78 -12.51 -2.88
N VAL A 215 4.58 -12.41 -1.56
CA VAL A 215 5.57 -11.87 -0.61
C VAL A 215 6.79 -12.78 -0.53
N LEU A 216 6.61 -14.10 -0.39
CA LEU A 216 7.71 -15.07 -0.30
C LEU A 216 8.59 -15.09 -1.56
N LYS A 217 8.01 -14.86 -2.74
CA LYS A 217 8.74 -14.78 -4.01
C LYS A 217 9.35 -13.40 -4.29
N HIS A 218 9.27 -12.47 -3.33
CA HIS A 218 9.73 -11.08 -3.47
C HIS A 218 9.26 -10.38 -4.75
N LYS A 219 8.08 -10.75 -5.27
CA LYS A 219 7.52 -10.12 -6.46
C LYS A 219 7.10 -8.68 -6.12
N GLY A 220 7.78 -7.71 -6.74
CA GLY A 220 7.47 -6.29 -6.59
C GLY A 220 8.16 -5.57 -5.43
N ALA A 221 9.06 -6.20 -4.71
CA ALA A 221 9.96 -5.51 -3.79
C ALA A 221 11.08 -4.82 -4.60
N LYS A 222 10.97 -3.49 -4.73
CA LYS A 222 12.03 -2.60 -5.27
C LYS A 222 12.61 -1.75 -4.16
#